data_1f8c725519d2c2625f0f35467daf27ec
#
_entry.id   1f8c725519d2c2625f0f35467daf27ec
#
_cell.length_a   1.000
_cell.length_b   1.000
_cell.length_c   1.000
_cell.angle_alpha   90.00
_cell.angle_beta   90.00
_cell.angle_gamma   90.00
#
_symmetry.space_group_name_H-M   'P 1'
#
loop_
_entity.id
_entity.type
_entity.pdbx_description
1 polymer ?
#
loop_
_entity_poly.entity_id
_entity_poly.type
_entity_poly.pdbx_seq_one_letter_code
_entity_poly.pdbx_strand_id
1 'polypeptide(L)'
;MKLQTKIPIPSNQPKIDYNSKIVLLGSCFVENLGDRLSNAKFQTLQNPFGILFHPKAIENIIERALQDNSFTEEDVFFKNERWYCFEMHSSINASNKKDFIVLINSKLAELKAYLLISTHIVLTFGSGWVYRFVKSQKLVANCFKIPQKEFKKELLSVSDINSSLANIVALIKVSNPKAFIITTVSPVRHLKDGFVDNNLSKAHLITAIHQVLSSESLLKTFFYFPSYEMMMDELRDYRFYKEDMMHPNNTAVSIIWEAFNKAWISSKTEPLQ
;
A
#
# COMPACT_ATOMS: atom_id res chain seq x y z
N MET A 1 -8.97 -1.38 37.07
CA MET A 1 -7.57 -1.71 36.68
C MET A 1 -7.40 -1.45 35.20
N LYS A 2 -6.44 -0.66 34.78
CA LYS A 2 -6.20 -0.37 33.36
C LYS A 2 -5.24 -1.44 32.80
N LEU A 3 -5.71 -2.26 31.86
CA LEU A 3 -4.95 -3.39 31.31
C LEU A 3 -4.40 -3.13 29.89
N GLN A 4 -4.74 -1.98 29.30
CA GLN A 4 -4.38 -1.63 27.93
C GLN A 4 -4.17 -0.13 27.82
N THR A 5 -3.23 0.28 26.95
CA THR A 5 -3.07 1.66 26.52
C THR A 5 -3.59 1.81 25.10
N LYS A 6 -4.54 2.70 24.88
CA LYS A 6 -5.09 2.98 23.55
C LYS A 6 -4.29 4.07 22.86
N ILE A 7 -4.06 3.89 21.57
CA ILE A 7 -3.46 4.92 20.73
C ILE A 7 -4.53 5.95 20.40
N PRO A 8 -4.30 7.23 20.71
CA PRO A 8 -5.24 8.29 20.36
C PRO A 8 -5.21 8.52 18.84
N ILE A 9 -6.32 8.25 18.16
CA ILE A 9 -6.46 8.52 16.74
C ILE A 9 -7.45 9.67 16.57
N PRO A 10 -7.01 10.82 16.04
CA PRO A 10 -7.89 11.96 15.85
C PRO A 10 -8.95 11.67 14.78
N SER A 11 -10.12 12.27 14.94
CA SER A 11 -11.13 12.27 13.88
C SER A 11 -10.67 13.21 12.77
N ASN A 12 -10.53 12.69 11.55
CA ASN A 12 -10.02 13.45 10.42
C ASN A 12 -11.14 13.98 9.50
N GLN A 13 -10.79 14.92 8.67
CA GLN A 13 -11.69 15.52 7.67
C GLN A 13 -10.93 15.66 6.34
N PRO A 14 -11.63 15.52 5.21
CA PRO A 14 -13.05 15.17 5.10
C PRO A 14 -13.28 13.68 5.41
N LYS A 15 -14.50 13.38 5.82
CA LYS A 15 -14.94 12.00 6.06
C LYS A 15 -15.23 11.30 4.75
N ILE A 16 -14.95 10.00 4.74
CA ILE A 16 -15.36 9.08 3.69
C ILE A 16 -16.86 8.80 3.82
N ASP A 17 -17.60 8.96 2.73
CA ASP A 17 -19.03 8.62 2.60
C ASP A 17 -19.29 7.84 1.31
N TYR A 18 -20.54 7.54 0.99
CA TYR A 18 -20.90 6.77 -0.22
C TYR A 18 -20.66 7.50 -1.55
N ASN A 19 -20.43 8.82 -1.53
CA ASN A 19 -20.02 9.59 -2.70
C ASN A 19 -18.50 9.57 -2.89
N SER A 20 -17.77 9.13 -1.87
CA SER A 20 -16.32 9.07 -1.90
C SER A 20 -15.83 7.98 -2.84
N LYS A 21 -14.81 8.30 -3.64
CA LYS A 21 -14.09 7.34 -4.47
C LYS A 21 -12.72 7.09 -3.85
N ILE A 22 -12.44 5.83 -3.55
CA ILE A 22 -11.31 5.44 -2.73
C ILE A 22 -10.37 4.55 -3.55
N VAL A 23 -9.11 4.96 -3.68
CA VAL A 23 -8.03 4.11 -4.21
C VAL A 23 -7.25 3.53 -3.04
N LEU A 24 -7.01 2.22 -3.07
CA LEU A 24 -6.24 1.52 -2.05
C LEU A 24 -5.08 0.78 -2.72
N LEU A 25 -3.84 1.14 -2.37
CA LEU A 25 -2.63 0.53 -2.93
C LEU A 25 -1.68 0.11 -1.81
N GLY A 26 -1.05 -1.04 -1.96
CA GLY A 26 0.03 -1.45 -1.08
C GLY A 26 0.04 -2.90 -0.65
N SER A 27 0.42 -3.12 0.61
CA SER A 27 0.59 -4.45 1.20
C SER A 27 -0.74 -5.19 1.39
N CYS A 28 -0.66 -6.49 1.73
CA CYS A 28 -1.85 -7.31 2.01
C CYS A 28 -2.77 -6.73 3.11
N PHE A 29 -2.28 -5.84 3.97
CA PHE A 29 -3.13 -5.20 4.96
C PHE A 29 -4.15 -4.24 4.33
N VAL A 30 -3.81 -3.58 3.21
CA VAL A 30 -4.77 -2.71 2.52
C VAL A 30 -5.97 -3.49 1.97
N GLU A 31 -5.78 -4.77 1.67
CA GLU A 31 -6.87 -5.64 1.22
C GLU A 31 -7.91 -5.84 2.34
N ASN A 32 -7.47 -6.00 3.58
CA ASN A 32 -8.40 -6.09 4.72
C ASN A 32 -9.26 -4.82 4.88
N LEU A 33 -8.68 -3.63 4.66
CA LEU A 33 -9.43 -2.37 4.69
C LEU A 33 -10.37 -2.25 3.49
N GLY A 34 -9.87 -2.56 2.30
CA GLY A 34 -10.63 -2.47 1.06
C GLY A 34 -11.80 -3.44 1.00
N ASP A 35 -11.62 -4.67 1.47
CA ASP A 35 -12.71 -5.66 1.55
C ASP A 35 -13.83 -5.19 2.48
N ARG A 36 -13.50 -4.58 3.62
CA ARG A 36 -14.51 -4.04 4.53
C ARG A 36 -15.24 -2.85 3.93
N LEU A 37 -14.52 -1.93 3.26
CA LEU A 37 -15.12 -0.80 2.54
C LEU A 37 -16.02 -1.30 1.41
N SER A 38 -15.57 -2.27 0.61
CA SER A 38 -16.33 -2.84 -0.49
C SER A 38 -17.58 -3.59 0.00
N ASN A 39 -17.48 -4.38 1.07
CA ASN A 39 -18.60 -5.06 1.69
C ASN A 39 -19.63 -4.05 2.23
N ALA A 40 -19.19 -2.92 2.76
CA ALA A 40 -20.03 -1.81 3.19
C ALA A 40 -20.48 -0.91 2.00
N LYS A 41 -20.25 -1.35 0.73
CA LYS A 41 -20.73 -0.69 -0.51
C LYS A 41 -20.10 0.68 -0.82
N PHE A 42 -18.92 0.99 -0.27
CA PHE A 42 -18.15 2.13 -0.72
C PHE A 42 -17.54 1.90 -2.12
N GLN A 43 -17.33 2.97 -2.87
CA GLN A 43 -16.71 2.91 -4.19
C GLN A 43 -15.19 2.81 -4.06
N THR A 44 -14.65 1.63 -4.31
CA THR A 44 -13.22 1.35 -4.11
C THR A 44 -12.55 0.79 -5.37
N LEU A 45 -11.29 1.16 -5.60
CA LEU A 45 -10.34 0.44 -6.45
C LEU A 45 -9.20 -0.05 -5.56
N GLN A 46 -9.04 -1.36 -5.46
CA GLN A 46 -8.11 -2.00 -4.55
C GLN A 46 -7.07 -2.80 -5.31
N ASN A 47 -5.79 -2.50 -5.08
CA ASN A 47 -4.63 -3.25 -5.58
C ASN A 47 -4.79 -3.78 -7.02
N PRO A 48 -5.07 -2.94 -8.03
CA PRO A 48 -5.32 -3.44 -9.39
C PRO A 48 -4.11 -4.21 -9.97
N PHE A 49 -2.92 -3.96 -9.47
CA PHE A 49 -1.68 -4.68 -9.81
C PHE A 49 -1.26 -5.72 -8.76
N GLY A 50 -2.18 -6.09 -7.87
CA GLY A 50 -1.93 -6.95 -6.73
C GLY A 50 -1.09 -6.25 -5.64
N ILE A 51 -0.61 -7.03 -4.68
CA ILE A 51 0.10 -6.53 -3.51
C ILE A 51 1.44 -5.92 -3.89
N LEU A 52 1.67 -4.67 -3.48
CA LEU A 52 2.92 -3.93 -3.62
C LEU A 52 3.45 -3.56 -2.23
N PHE A 53 4.64 -4.05 -1.85
CA PHE A 53 5.11 -3.92 -0.47
C PHE A 53 5.88 -2.64 -0.17
N HIS A 54 6.59 -2.09 -1.13
CA HIS A 54 7.53 -1.01 -0.91
C HIS A 54 7.18 0.28 -1.67
N PRO A 55 7.57 1.46 -1.17
CA PRO A 55 7.21 2.76 -1.75
C PRO A 55 7.55 2.87 -3.23
N LYS A 56 8.73 2.42 -3.65
CA LYS A 56 9.15 2.49 -5.05
C LYS A 56 8.27 1.70 -6.02
N ALA A 57 7.70 0.56 -5.62
CA ALA A 57 6.77 -0.18 -6.47
C ALA A 57 5.45 0.57 -6.66
N ILE A 58 4.96 1.19 -5.58
CA ILE A 58 3.73 2.00 -5.62
C ILE A 58 3.97 3.28 -6.44
N GLU A 59 5.12 3.95 -6.25
CA GLU A 59 5.53 5.10 -7.04
C GLU A 59 5.54 4.79 -8.53
N ASN A 60 6.22 3.72 -8.94
CA ASN A 60 6.35 3.33 -10.35
C ASN A 60 4.98 3.11 -11.03
N ILE A 61 4.05 2.45 -10.36
CA ILE A 61 2.71 2.20 -10.90
C ILE A 61 1.88 3.48 -11.00
N ILE A 62 1.94 4.36 -9.98
CA ILE A 62 1.25 5.65 -10.02
C ILE A 62 1.84 6.53 -11.13
N GLU A 63 3.16 6.58 -11.25
CA GLU A 63 3.85 7.34 -12.29
C GLU A 63 3.47 6.86 -13.68
N ARG A 64 3.53 5.53 -13.96
CA ARG A 64 3.09 4.96 -15.23
C ARG A 64 1.65 5.34 -15.55
N ALA A 65 0.75 5.23 -14.57
CA ALA A 65 -0.67 5.55 -14.77
C ALA A 65 -0.89 7.03 -15.11
N LEU A 66 -0.26 7.95 -14.38
CA LEU A 66 -0.50 9.38 -14.54
C LEU A 66 0.26 9.99 -15.72
N GLN A 67 1.37 9.38 -16.14
CA GLN A 67 2.18 9.83 -17.29
C GLN A 67 1.87 9.09 -18.60
N ASP A 68 0.82 8.25 -18.63
CA ASP A 68 0.44 7.44 -19.80
C ASP A 68 1.56 6.52 -20.32
N ASN A 69 2.43 6.05 -19.42
CA ASN A 69 3.54 5.17 -19.78
C ASN A 69 3.05 3.70 -19.81
N SER A 70 2.46 3.31 -20.93
CA SER A 70 1.91 1.97 -21.16
C SER A 70 2.99 0.88 -21.11
N PHE A 71 2.58 -0.31 -20.65
CA PHE A 71 3.44 -1.49 -20.72
C PHE A 71 3.58 -2.00 -22.15
N THR A 72 4.78 -2.43 -22.49
CA THR A 72 5.17 -2.96 -23.80
C THR A 72 5.64 -4.40 -23.73
N GLU A 73 6.04 -4.97 -24.84
CA GLU A 73 6.64 -6.31 -24.89
C GLU A 73 7.96 -6.42 -24.11
N GLU A 74 8.68 -5.32 -23.92
CA GLU A 74 9.94 -5.27 -23.19
C GLU A 74 9.76 -5.34 -21.66
N ASP A 75 8.56 -4.99 -21.18
CA ASP A 75 8.25 -5.00 -19.75
C ASP A 75 7.84 -6.39 -19.22
N VAL A 76 7.61 -7.34 -20.11
CA VAL A 76 7.05 -8.65 -19.75
C VAL A 76 8.03 -9.78 -20.03
N PHE A 77 7.95 -10.84 -19.24
CA PHE A 77 8.78 -12.04 -19.40
C PHE A 77 7.96 -13.33 -19.23
N PHE A 78 8.42 -14.40 -19.89
CA PHE A 78 7.77 -15.70 -19.84
C PHE A 78 8.46 -16.62 -18.82
N LYS A 79 7.65 -17.24 -17.96
CA LYS A 79 8.12 -18.23 -16.98
C LYS A 79 6.98 -19.18 -16.59
N ASN A 80 7.28 -20.48 -16.46
CA ASN A 80 6.31 -21.48 -16.03
C ASN A 80 4.97 -21.35 -16.79
N GLU A 81 5.07 -21.33 -18.13
CA GLU A 81 3.93 -21.26 -19.05
C GLU A 81 3.03 -20.03 -18.92
N ARG A 82 3.50 -18.96 -18.24
CA ARG A 82 2.76 -17.73 -18.08
C ARG A 82 3.64 -16.50 -18.29
N TRP A 83 3.00 -15.39 -18.68
CA TRP A 83 3.60 -14.07 -18.83
C TRP A 83 3.44 -13.27 -17.54
N TYR A 84 4.50 -12.57 -17.17
CA TYR A 84 4.62 -11.77 -15.95
C TYR A 84 5.29 -10.43 -16.24
N CYS A 85 5.16 -9.49 -15.27
CA CYS A 85 5.90 -8.24 -15.25
C CYS A 85 6.49 -8.02 -13.85
N PHE A 86 7.74 -7.56 -13.77
CA PHE A 86 8.44 -7.33 -12.50
C PHE A 86 7.86 -6.20 -11.65
N GLU A 87 7.03 -5.33 -12.23
CA GLU A 87 6.46 -4.18 -11.54
C GLU A 87 5.14 -4.47 -10.80
N MET A 88 4.67 -5.72 -10.81
CA MET A 88 3.40 -6.12 -10.18
C MET A 88 3.49 -7.45 -9.44
N HIS A 89 2.42 -7.79 -8.74
CA HIS A 89 2.33 -9.05 -8.01
C HIS A 89 2.18 -10.24 -8.95
N SER A 90 2.70 -11.41 -8.55
CA SER A 90 2.67 -12.64 -9.34
C SER A 90 1.28 -13.22 -9.61
N SER A 91 0.26 -12.76 -8.90
CA SER A 91 -1.14 -13.11 -9.19
C SER A 91 -1.64 -12.51 -10.51
N ILE A 92 -1.00 -11.44 -10.98
CA ILE A 92 -1.32 -10.81 -12.26
C ILE A 92 -0.48 -11.46 -13.35
N ASN A 93 -1.09 -12.30 -14.15
CA ASN A 93 -0.42 -13.08 -15.21
C ASN A 93 -1.44 -13.57 -16.25
N ALA A 94 -0.96 -14.00 -17.43
CA ALA A 94 -1.75 -14.66 -18.44
C ALA A 94 -0.92 -15.71 -19.21
N SER A 95 -1.57 -16.63 -19.93
CA SER A 95 -0.90 -17.63 -20.76
C SER A 95 -0.43 -17.06 -22.09
N ASN A 96 -1.07 -16.00 -22.59
CA ASN A 96 -0.75 -15.35 -23.86
C ASN A 96 -0.12 -13.98 -23.60
N LYS A 97 0.94 -13.64 -24.35
CA LYS A 97 1.68 -12.38 -24.23
C LYS A 97 0.84 -11.16 -24.54
N LYS A 98 0.12 -11.21 -25.66
CA LYS A 98 -0.71 -10.07 -26.12
C LYS A 98 -1.85 -9.81 -25.14
N ASP A 99 -2.53 -10.88 -24.69
CA ASP A 99 -3.62 -10.78 -23.72
C ASP A 99 -3.12 -10.23 -22.40
N PHE A 100 -1.90 -10.62 -21.98
CA PHE A 100 -1.29 -10.09 -20.76
C PHE A 100 -1.02 -8.59 -20.86
N ILE A 101 -0.44 -8.11 -21.98
CA ILE A 101 -0.18 -6.68 -22.20
C ILE A 101 -1.49 -5.88 -22.24
N VAL A 102 -2.52 -6.40 -22.90
CA VAL A 102 -3.85 -5.77 -22.91
C VAL A 102 -4.43 -5.70 -21.49
N LEU A 103 -4.36 -6.79 -20.73
CA LEU A 103 -4.83 -6.85 -19.35
C LEU A 103 -4.15 -5.80 -18.46
N ILE A 104 -2.82 -5.74 -18.46
CA ILE A 104 -2.09 -4.82 -17.56
C ILE A 104 -2.27 -3.36 -17.97
N ASN A 105 -2.42 -3.08 -19.25
CA ASN A 105 -2.71 -1.72 -19.74
C ASN A 105 -4.15 -1.30 -19.45
N SER A 106 -5.12 -2.21 -19.49
CA SER A 106 -6.49 -1.91 -19.05
C SER A 106 -6.56 -1.57 -17.56
N LYS A 107 -5.80 -2.30 -16.72
CA LYS A 107 -5.65 -1.99 -15.29
C LYS A 107 -4.95 -0.65 -15.05
N LEU A 108 -3.99 -0.29 -15.91
CA LEU A 108 -3.29 0.99 -15.83
C LEU A 108 -4.25 2.15 -16.14
N ALA A 109 -5.07 2.01 -17.16
CA ALA A 109 -6.10 2.99 -17.52
C ALA A 109 -7.18 3.12 -16.43
N GLU A 110 -7.58 1.99 -15.82
CA GLU A 110 -8.51 1.98 -14.69
C GLU A 110 -7.91 2.72 -13.48
N LEU A 111 -6.65 2.42 -13.12
CA LEU A 111 -5.96 3.13 -12.03
C LEU A 111 -5.88 4.63 -12.29
N LYS A 112 -5.49 5.03 -13.52
CA LYS A 112 -5.45 6.45 -13.90
C LYS A 112 -6.82 7.11 -13.72
N ALA A 113 -7.88 6.50 -14.27
CA ALA A 113 -9.23 7.03 -14.17
C ALA A 113 -9.65 7.25 -12.71
N TYR A 114 -9.38 6.27 -11.84
CA TYR A 114 -9.67 6.39 -10.40
C TYR A 114 -8.80 7.44 -9.71
N LEU A 115 -7.49 7.53 -9.98
CA LEU A 115 -6.61 8.53 -9.37
C LEU A 115 -7.08 9.97 -9.67
N LEU A 116 -7.54 10.22 -10.90
CA LEU A 116 -8.01 11.55 -11.31
C LEU A 116 -9.26 12.03 -10.58
N ILE A 117 -10.11 11.10 -10.10
CA ILE A 117 -11.40 11.43 -9.49
C ILE A 117 -11.51 10.99 -8.02
N SER A 118 -10.47 10.35 -7.48
CA SER A 118 -10.49 9.87 -6.09
C SER A 118 -10.57 11.01 -5.10
N THR A 119 -11.40 10.81 -4.07
CA THR A 119 -11.45 11.70 -2.91
C THR A 119 -10.39 11.32 -1.88
N HIS A 120 -10.14 10.00 -1.73
CA HIS A 120 -9.20 9.45 -0.77
C HIS A 120 -8.32 8.40 -1.45
N ILE A 121 -7.04 8.42 -1.13
CA ILE A 121 -6.04 7.44 -1.58
C ILE A 121 -5.38 6.88 -0.33
N VAL A 122 -5.52 5.57 -0.10
CA VAL A 122 -4.93 4.85 1.04
C VAL A 122 -3.69 4.11 0.57
N LEU A 123 -2.54 4.44 1.12
CA LEU A 123 -1.25 3.82 0.79
C LEU A 123 -0.73 3.03 2.00
N THR A 124 -0.55 1.72 1.83
CA THR A 124 -0.05 0.85 2.91
C THR A 124 1.32 0.30 2.57
N PHE A 125 2.34 0.74 3.29
CA PHE A 125 3.72 0.31 3.08
C PHE A 125 4.06 -0.89 3.97
N GLY A 126 4.49 -1.98 3.34
CA GLY A 126 4.81 -3.23 4.04
C GLY A 126 6.26 -3.29 4.50
N SER A 127 7.18 -2.89 3.64
CA SER A 127 8.62 -3.04 3.86
C SER A 127 9.42 -1.96 3.15
N GLY A 128 10.55 -1.57 3.72
CA GLY A 128 11.61 -0.81 3.05
C GLY A 128 12.64 -1.70 2.35
N TRP A 129 12.56 -3.03 2.55
CA TRP A 129 13.39 -3.97 1.81
C TRP A 129 12.93 -4.10 0.37
N VAL A 130 13.86 -4.00 -0.57
CA VAL A 130 13.63 -4.09 -2.01
C VAL A 130 14.58 -5.08 -2.65
N TYR A 131 14.23 -5.54 -3.83
CA TYR A 131 15.07 -6.41 -4.63
C TYR A 131 15.40 -5.72 -5.95
N ARG A 132 16.70 -5.64 -6.25
CA ARG A 132 17.20 -5.12 -7.52
C ARG A 132 17.55 -6.28 -8.41
N PHE A 133 16.93 -6.36 -9.58
CA PHE A 133 17.26 -7.39 -10.57
C PHE A 133 18.62 -7.09 -11.19
N VAL A 134 19.59 -7.99 -11.00
CA VAL A 134 21.00 -7.78 -11.36
C VAL A 134 21.16 -7.45 -12.85
N LYS A 135 20.42 -8.14 -13.71
CA LYS A 135 20.53 -7.97 -15.16
C LYS A 135 20.08 -6.60 -15.65
N SER A 136 19.01 -6.04 -15.12
CA SER A 136 18.47 -4.74 -15.55
C SER A 136 18.79 -3.59 -14.59
N GLN A 137 19.34 -3.87 -13.42
CA GLN A 137 19.55 -2.90 -12.34
C GLN A 137 18.27 -2.19 -11.85
N LYS A 138 17.09 -2.66 -12.27
CA LYS A 138 15.80 -2.10 -11.85
C LYS A 138 15.33 -2.73 -10.53
N LEU A 139 14.65 -1.95 -9.70
CA LEU A 139 13.92 -2.47 -8.54
C LEU A 139 12.67 -3.21 -9.03
N VAL A 140 12.37 -4.33 -8.37
CA VAL A 140 11.23 -5.18 -8.74
C VAL A 140 10.23 -5.26 -7.60
N ALA A 141 8.95 -5.26 -7.92
CA ALA A 141 7.88 -5.46 -6.95
C ALA A 141 7.75 -6.92 -6.50
N ASN A 142 8.17 -7.88 -7.34
CA ASN A 142 8.12 -9.31 -7.05
C ASN A 142 9.26 -10.05 -7.75
N CYS A 143 9.84 -11.06 -7.09
CA CYS A 143 10.93 -11.89 -7.63
C CYS A 143 10.45 -13.12 -8.40
N PHE A 144 9.16 -13.45 -8.43
CA PHE A 144 8.55 -14.55 -9.19
C PHE A 144 9.21 -15.93 -9.00
N LYS A 145 9.75 -16.20 -7.80
CA LYS A 145 10.54 -17.44 -7.53
C LYS A 145 11.71 -17.66 -8.53
N ILE A 146 12.24 -16.59 -9.08
CA ILE A 146 13.51 -16.61 -9.82
C ILE A 146 14.65 -16.81 -8.80
N PRO A 147 15.74 -17.52 -9.13
CA PRO A 147 16.82 -17.76 -8.18
C PRO A 147 17.32 -16.49 -7.51
N GLN A 148 17.52 -16.54 -6.21
CA GLN A 148 17.84 -15.37 -5.40
C GLN A 148 19.14 -14.66 -5.82
N LYS A 149 20.09 -15.41 -6.40
CA LYS A 149 21.35 -14.87 -6.96
C LYS A 149 21.14 -13.86 -8.10
N GLU A 150 19.97 -13.87 -8.74
CA GLU A 150 19.62 -12.91 -9.80
C GLU A 150 19.16 -11.55 -9.22
N PHE A 151 19.08 -11.43 -7.89
CA PHE A 151 18.65 -10.21 -7.23
C PHE A 151 19.65 -9.80 -6.17
N LYS A 152 19.81 -8.48 -6.01
CA LYS A 152 20.47 -7.87 -4.86
C LYS A 152 19.38 -7.35 -3.91
N LYS A 153 19.36 -7.83 -2.67
CA LYS A 153 18.46 -7.33 -1.63
C LYS A 153 19.08 -6.07 -1.01
N GLU A 154 18.30 -5.01 -0.91
CA GLU A 154 18.73 -3.71 -0.40
C GLU A 154 17.67 -3.16 0.54
N LEU A 155 18.09 -2.46 1.60
CA LEU A 155 17.20 -1.67 2.43
C LEU A 155 17.23 -0.23 1.92
N LEU A 156 16.06 0.29 1.52
CA LEU A 156 15.93 1.71 1.17
C LEU A 156 16.28 2.58 2.37
N SER A 157 17.08 3.61 2.14
CA SER A 157 17.36 4.61 3.17
C SER A 157 16.08 5.44 3.47
N VAL A 158 16.07 6.12 4.60
CA VAL A 158 14.99 7.08 4.94
C VAL A 158 14.86 8.14 3.84
N SER A 159 15.98 8.61 3.28
CA SER A 159 15.99 9.60 2.18
C SER A 159 15.38 9.05 0.90
N ASP A 160 15.66 7.78 0.53
CA ASP A 160 15.07 7.15 -0.67
C ASP A 160 13.56 7.01 -0.54
N ILE A 161 13.10 6.60 0.66
CA ILE A 161 11.68 6.47 0.96
C ILE A 161 11.01 7.84 0.95
N ASN A 162 11.62 8.83 1.59
CA ASN A 162 11.11 10.21 1.61
C ASN A 162 10.96 10.76 0.19
N SER A 163 11.98 10.61 -0.65
CA SER A 163 11.94 11.02 -2.06
C SER A 163 10.82 10.31 -2.83
N SER A 164 10.65 9.01 -2.61
CA SER A 164 9.56 8.23 -3.22
C SER A 164 8.18 8.74 -2.81
N LEU A 165 7.98 9.00 -1.51
CA LEU A 165 6.72 9.55 -0.99
C LEU A 165 6.44 10.95 -1.53
N ALA A 166 7.46 11.82 -1.57
CA ALA A 166 7.34 13.16 -2.13
C ALA A 166 6.93 13.13 -3.61
N ASN A 167 7.51 12.22 -4.40
CA ASN A 167 7.16 12.02 -5.81
C ASN A 167 5.71 11.52 -5.96
N ILE A 168 5.29 10.52 -5.17
CA ILE A 168 3.90 10.04 -5.16
C ILE A 168 2.93 11.20 -4.88
N VAL A 169 3.21 11.99 -3.86
CA VAL A 169 2.38 13.13 -3.48
C VAL A 169 2.34 14.17 -4.61
N ALA A 170 3.49 14.52 -5.17
CA ALA A 170 3.57 15.48 -6.28
C ALA A 170 2.77 15.03 -7.50
N LEU A 171 2.93 13.77 -7.94
CA LEU A 171 2.20 13.20 -9.07
C LEU A 171 0.67 13.25 -8.84
N ILE A 172 0.24 12.82 -7.65
CA ILE A 172 -1.18 12.84 -7.29
C ILE A 172 -1.70 14.28 -7.26
N LYS A 173 -0.99 15.21 -6.62
CA LYS A 173 -1.44 16.59 -6.45
C LYS A 173 -1.49 17.39 -7.74
N VAL A 174 -0.58 17.12 -8.67
CA VAL A 174 -0.63 17.70 -10.02
C VAL A 174 -1.86 17.24 -10.78
N SER A 175 -2.20 15.95 -10.68
CA SER A 175 -3.31 15.35 -11.43
C SER A 175 -4.66 15.49 -10.72
N ASN A 176 -4.68 15.47 -9.39
CA ASN A 176 -5.86 15.58 -8.54
C ASN A 176 -5.54 16.37 -7.25
N PRO A 177 -5.56 17.71 -7.29
CA PRO A 177 -5.22 18.56 -6.14
C PRO A 177 -6.13 18.33 -4.93
N LYS A 178 -7.35 17.82 -5.14
CA LYS A 178 -8.37 17.64 -4.10
C LYS A 178 -8.25 16.30 -3.37
N ALA A 179 -7.46 15.35 -3.86
CA ALA A 179 -7.31 14.04 -3.24
C ALA A 179 -6.68 14.15 -1.85
N PHE A 180 -7.20 13.39 -0.89
CA PHE A 180 -6.60 13.20 0.43
C PHE A 180 -5.82 11.89 0.44
N ILE A 181 -4.59 11.93 0.95
CA ILE A 181 -3.70 10.77 0.99
C ILE A 181 -3.59 10.30 2.44
N ILE A 182 -3.99 9.07 2.69
CA ILE A 182 -3.87 8.40 4.00
C ILE A 182 -2.77 7.36 3.86
N THR A 183 -1.69 7.54 4.61
CA THR A 183 -0.60 6.58 4.66
C THR A 183 -0.66 5.75 5.93
N THR A 184 -0.20 4.50 5.85
CA THR A 184 -0.04 3.65 7.01
C THR A 184 1.10 2.65 6.79
N VAL A 185 1.76 2.25 7.86
CA VAL A 185 2.71 1.15 7.84
C VAL A 185 1.98 -0.15 8.21
N SER A 186 2.12 -1.16 7.36
CA SER A 186 1.44 -2.45 7.55
C SER A 186 1.74 -3.06 8.91
N PRO A 187 0.71 -3.52 9.66
CA PRO A 187 0.88 -4.21 10.94
C PRO A 187 1.44 -5.63 10.82
N VAL A 188 1.66 -6.11 9.59
CA VAL A 188 2.26 -7.43 9.34
C VAL A 188 3.76 -7.39 9.62
N ARG A 189 4.25 -8.39 10.36
CA ARG A 189 5.68 -8.58 10.62
C ARG A 189 6.32 -9.41 9.52
N HIS A 190 7.27 -8.85 8.79
CA HIS A 190 7.99 -9.55 7.72
C HIS A 190 9.20 -10.32 8.29
N LEU A 191 8.96 -11.34 9.13
CA LEU A 191 9.98 -12.08 9.88
C LEU A 191 10.87 -12.97 9.01
N LYS A 192 10.58 -13.12 7.73
CA LYS A 192 11.48 -13.79 6.79
C LYS A 192 12.86 -13.12 6.74
N ASP A 193 12.91 -11.83 7.01
CA ASP A 193 14.14 -11.04 7.07
C ASP A 193 14.79 -11.03 8.47
N GLY A 194 14.09 -11.57 9.47
CA GLY A 194 14.48 -11.50 10.88
C GLY A 194 13.78 -10.35 11.63
N PHE A 195 13.75 -10.46 12.95
CA PHE A 195 13.07 -9.47 13.81
C PHE A 195 13.74 -8.09 13.74
N VAL A 196 15.07 -8.05 13.79
CA VAL A 196 15.84 -6.80 13.76
C VAL A 196 15.64 -6.09 12.43
N ASP A 197 15.80 -6.81 11.33
CA ASP A 197 15.69 -6.26 9.98
C ASP A 197 14.24 -5.82 9.66
N ASN A 198 13.25 -6.54 10.16
CA ASN A 198 11.86 -6.09 10.06
C ASN A 198 11.66 -4.75 10.79
N ASN A 199 12.13 -4.64 12.04
CA ASN A 199 11.97 -3.42 12.81
C ASN A 199 12.75 -2.24 12.19
N LEU A 200 13.97 -2.47 11.72
CA LEU A 200 14.75 -1.45 11.02
C LEU A 200 14.02 -0.94 9.76
N SER A 201 13.47 -1.86 8.97
CA SER A 201 12.66 -1.54 7.79
C SER A 201 11.43 -0.69 8.15
N LYS A 202 10.70 -1.07 9.21
CA LYS A 202 9.54 -0.31 9.69
C LYS A 202 9.93 1.08 10.21
N ALA A 203 11.05 1.18 10.93
CA ALA A 203 11.57 2.46 11.42
C ALA A 203 11.89 3.42 10.26
N HIS A 204 12.52 2.93 9.18
CA HIS A 204 12.79 3.74 7.99
C HIS A 204 11.47 4.26 7.36
N LEU A 205 10.46 3.39 7.21
CA LEU A 205 9.15 3.77 6.67
C LEU A 205 8.47 4.84 7.53
N ILE A 206 8.38 4.62 8.84
CA ILE A 206 7.74 5.54 9.79
C ILE A 206 8.45 6.90 9.77
N THR A 207 9.79 6.89 9.88
CA THR A 207 10.59 8.12 9.88
C THR A 207 10.37 8.92 8.60
N ALA A 208 10.43 8.28 7.42
CA ALA A 208 10.22 8.96 6.15
C ALA A 208 8.80 9.53 6.02
N ILE A 209 7.77 8.79 6.41
CA ILE A 209 6.38 9.28 6.39
C ILE A 209 6.24 10.53 7.27
N HIS A 210 6.79 10.50 8.48
CA HIS A 210 6.71 11.64 9.41
C HIS A 210 7.51 12.85 8.93
N GLN A 211 8.62 12.66 8.22
CA GLN A 211 9.33 13.75 7.56
C GLN A 211 8.47 14.43 6.49
N VAL A 212 7.74 13.64 5.67
CA VAL A 212 6.80 14.20 4.69
C VAL A 212 5.63 14.92 5.39
N LEU A 213 5.09 14.34 6.45
CA LEU A 213 4.03 14.97 7.27
C LEU A 213 4.43 16.31 7.88
N SER A 214 5.71 16.53 8.14
CA SER A 214 6.22 17.79 8.71
C SER A 214 6.26 18.93 7.69
N SER A 215 5.97 18.67 6.41
CA SER A 215 5.91 19.71 5.37
C SER A 215 4.61 20.50 5.51
N GLU A 216 4.71 21.82 5.73
CA GLU A 216 3.55 22.72 5.91
C GLU A 216 2.57 22.67 4.73
N SER A 217 3.06 22.48 3.51
CA SER A 217 2.23 22.40 2.31
C SER A 217 1.31 21.17 2.27
N LEU A 218 1.58 20.14 3.07
CA LEU A 218 0.88 18.86 3.07
C LEU A 218 -0.01 18.64 4.31
N LEU A 219 0.09 19.47 5.33
CA LEU A 219 -0.59 19.31 6.63
C LEU A 219 -2.11 19.05 6.55
N LYS A 220 -2.77 19.48 5.47
CA LYS A 220 -4.22 19.36 5.29
C LYS A 220 -4.66 18.23 4.38
N THR A 221 -3.73 17.55 3.71
CA THR A 221 -4.08 16.59 2.64
C THR A 221 -3.29 15.29 2.68
N PHE A 222 -2.31 15.19 3.57
CA PHE A 222 -1.51 13.99 3.78
C PHE A 222 -1.57 13.57 5.25
N PHE A 223 -1.93 12.33 5.52
CA PHE A 223 -2.23 11.84 6.85
C PHE A 223 -1.56 10.51 7.13
N TYR A 224 -1.34 10.23 8.41
CA TYR A 224 -0.87 8.94 8.88
C TYR A 224 -1.92 8.24 9.74
N PHE A 225 -2.16 6.96 9.45
CA PHE A 225 -2.97 6.07 10.26
C PHE A 225 -2.06 5.02 10.93
N PRO A 226 -1.99 4.96 12.27
CA PRO A 226 -0.97 4.20 12.99
C PRO A 226 -1.31 2.72 13.14
N SER A 227 -1.57 1.99 12.03
CA SER A 227 -1.96 0.57 12.10
C SER A 227 -0.86 -0.34 12.62
N TYR A 228 0.41 0.00 12.35
CA TYR A 228 1.56 -0.75 12.86
C TYR A 228 1.69 -0.56 14.37
N GLU A 229 1.62 0.64 14.86
CA GLU A 229 1.71 0.98 16.28
C GLU A 229 0.55 0.37 17.06
N MET A 230 -0.67 0.37 16.48
CA MET A 230 -1.80 -0.34 17.11
C MET A 230 -1.49 -1.81 17.34
N MET A 231 -0.90 -2.48 16.35
CA MET A 231 -0.56 -3.90 16.48
C MET A 231 0.57 -4.13 17.46
N MET A 232 1.60 -3.25 17.49
CA MET A 232 2.78 -3.42 18.32
C MET A 232 2.58 -2.99 19.78
N ASP A 233 1.76 -1.98 20.02
CA ASP A 233 1.58 -1.40 21.36
C ASP A 233 0.20 -1.67 21.95
N GLU A 234 -0.88 -1.35 21.23
CA GLU A 234 -2.25 -1.56 21.75
C GLU A 234 -2.62 -3.06 21.79
N LEU A 235 -2.26 -3.80 20.73
CA LEU A 235 -2.54 -5.23 20.56
C LEU A 235 -1.27 -6.09 20.74
N ARG A 236 -0.43 -5.74 21.72
CA ARG A 236 0.87 -6.38 21.97
C ARG A 236 0.78 -7.73 22.67
N ASP A 237 -0.02 -8.65 22.10
CA ASP A 237 -0.21 -9.99 22.61
C ASP A 237 -0.36 -10.96 21.44
N TYR A 238 0.24 -12.14 21.54
CA TYR A 238 0.21 -13.14 20.47
C TYR A 238 -1.20 -13.65 20.14
N ARG A 239 -2.19 -13.49 21.03
CA ARG A 239 -3.60 -13.79 20.75
C ARG A 239 -4.19 -12.97 19.58
N PHE A 240 -3.56 -11.88 19.18
CA PHE A 240 -3.97 -11.02 18.08
C PHE A 240 -3.30 -11.36 16.74
N TYR A 241 -2.43 -12.38 16.71
CA TYR A 241 -1.80 -12.89 15.51
C TYR A 241 -2.52 -14.14 14.98
N LYS A 242 -2.38 -14.41 13.67
CA LYS A 242 -2.69 -15.70 13.08
C LYS A 242 -1.67 -16.75 13.54
N GLU A 243 -1.91 -18.02 13.21
CA GLU A 243 -1.01 -19.14 13.54
C GLU A 243 0.43 -18.93 13.07
N ASP A 244 0.65 -18.16 11.98
CA ASP A 244 1.96 -17.84 11.45
C ASP A 244 2.75 -16.82 12.32
N MET A 245 2.14 -16.25 13.35
CA MET A 245 2.72 -15.24 14.25
C MET A 245 3.23 -13.98 13.55
N MET A 246 2.79 -13.75 12.31
CA MET A 246 3.18 -12.60 11.47
C MET A 246 2.01 -11.70 11.13
N HIS A 247 0.90 -12.30 10.70
CA HIS A 247 -0.28 -11.56 10.27
C HIS A 247 -1.24 -11.31 11.43
N PRO A 248 -1.86 -10.12 11.49
CA PRO A 248 -2.99 -9.87 12.39
C PRO A 248 -4.12 -10.88 12.12
N ASN A 249 -4.74 -11.41 13.16
CA ASN A 249 -5.94 -12.23 13.02
C ASN A 249 -7.19 -11.36 12.83
N ASN A 250 -8.33 -12.00 12.64
CA ASN A 250 -9.60 -11.29 12.37
C ASN A 250 -10.00 -10.34 13.51
N THR A 251 -9.72 -10.68 14.76
CA THR A 251 -10.00 -9.80 15.92
C THR A 251 -9.15 -8.53 15.85
N ALA A 252 -7.85 -8.67 15.62
CA ALA A 252 -6.96 -7.53 15.46
C ALA A 252 -7.36 -6.65 14.26
N VAL A 253 -7.66 -7.27 13.11
CA VAL A 253 -8.15 -6.55 11.93
C VAL A 253 -9.45 -5.79 12.24
N SER A 254 -10.36 -6.38 13.03
CA SER A 254 -11.62 -5.72 13.42
C SER A 254 -11.36 -4.49 14.31
N ILE A 255 -10.48 -4.61 15.30
CA ILE A 255 -10.14 -3.49 16.19
C ILE A 255 -9.48 -2.34 15.39
N ILE A 256 -8.54 -2.66 14.50
CA ILE A 256 -7.89 -1.65 13.65
C ILE A 256 -8.91 -1.02 12.68
N TRP A 257 -9.83 -1.80 12.14
CA TRP A 257 -10.91 -1.31 11.30
C TRP A 257 -11.85 -0.35 12.06
N GLU A 258 -12.27 -0.69 13.27
CA GLU A 258 -13.11 0.19 14.11
C GLU A 258 -12.43 1.53 14.36
N ALA A 259 -11.13 1.51 14.61
CA ALA A 259 -10.33 2.73 14.76
C ALA A 259 -10.27 3.55 13.45
N PHE A 260 -10.08 2.89 12.30
CA PHE A 260 -10.11 3.52 10.98
C PHE A 260 -11.49 4.10 10.67
N ASN A 261 -12.54 3.33 10.91
CA ASN A 261 -13.94 3.75 10.73
C ASN A 261 -14.21 5.02 11.52
N LYS A 262 -13.95 5.02 12.81
CA LYS A 262 -14.15 6.18 13.69
C LYS A 262 -13.34 7.41 13.22
N ALA A 263 -12.12 7.20 12.74
CA ALA A 263 -11.24 8.28 12.28
C ALA A 263 -11.66 8.87 10.93
N TRP A 264 -12.12 8.04 10.00
CA TRP A 264 -12.27 8.42 8.59
C TRP A 264 -13.68 8.29 8.02
N ILE A 265 -14.50 7.36 8.50
CA ILE A 265 -15.84 7.13 7.93
C ILE A 265 -16.86 8.11 8.53
N SER A 266 -17.80 8.54 7.72
CA SER A 266 -18.88 9.41 8.16
C SER A 266 -19.90 8.62 8.98
N SER A 267 -20.26 9.11 10.17
CA SER A 267 -21.32 8.51 10.98
C SER A 267 -22.68 8.46 10.28
N LYS A 268 -22.89 9.27 9.25
CA LYS A 268 -24.09 9.23 8.42
C LYS A 268 -24.23 7.93 7.61
N THR A 269 -23.15 7.16 7.45
CA THR A 269 -23.15 5.88 6.74
C THR A 269 -23.38 4.68 7.67
N GLU A 270 -23.29 4.84 8.99
CA GLU A 270 -23.45 3.77 9.98
C GLU A 270 -24.77 2.97 9.86
N PRO A 271 -25.93 3.59 9.60
CA PRO A 271 -27.20 2.86 9.51
C PRO A 271 -27.27 1.88 8.33
N LEU A 272 -26.33 1.96 7.39
CA LEU A 272 -26.31 1.16 6.16
C LEU A 272 -25.14 0.15 6.12
N GLN A 273 -24.25 0.17 7.11
CA GLN A 273 -23.16 -0.78 7.30
C GLN A 273 -23.61 -1.99 8.11
#